data_a3f42c8932a4977e84975e3209ac83dd
#
_entry.id   a3f42c8932a4977e84975e3209ac83dd
#
_cell.length_a   1.000
_cell.length_b   1.000
_cell.length_c   1.000
_cell.angle_alpha   90.00
_cell.angle_beta   90.00
_cell.angle_gamma   90.00
#
_symmetry.space_group_name_H-M   'P 1'
#
loop_
_entity.id
_entity.type
_entity.pdbx_description
1 polymer ?
#
loop_
_entity_poly.entity_id
_entity_poly.type
_entity_poly.pdbx_seq_one_letter_code
_entity_poly.pdbx_strand_id
1 'polypeptide(L)'
;MILVDSSVWIDFFRNTPTAQAEWLDAHLGDEGFVVGDLILAEVLRGFKDDRGFNEARRLLGRLEHVTLCGKDLAVEAARNFRRLRSCGATVRGTIDVVIATRCLVDGFRLLHSNRDFDPFVEHLGLRTIDCGA
;
A
#
# COMPACT_ATOMS: atom_id res chain seq x y z
N MET A 1 2.92 -1.43 -12.26
CA MET A 1 3.14 -0.40 -11.24
C MET A 1 3.13 -1.00 -9.84
N ILE A 2 3.74 -0.31 -8.91
CA ILE A 2 3.86 -0.76 -7.52
C ILE A 2 3.10 0.20 -6.62
N LEU A 3 2.14 -0.31 -5.87
CA LEU A 3 1.47 0.44 -4.81
C LEU A 3 2.22 0.17 -3.50
N VAL A 4 2.53 1.24 -2.76
CA VAL A 4 3.28 1.15 -1.51
C VAL A 4 2.35 1.44 -0.34
N ASP A 5 2.31 0.52 0.63
CA ASP A 5 1.50 0.70 1.84
C ASP A 5 2.05 1.85 2.69
N SER A 6 1.17 2.51 3.44
CA SER A 6 1.53 3.68 4.25
C SER A 6 2.66 3.40 5.23
N SER A 7 2.69 2.22 5.84
CA SER A 7 3.75 1.85 6.80
C SER A 7 5.14 1.93 6.19
N VAL A 8 5.29 1.51 4.93
CA VAL A 8 6.59 1.54 4.25
C VAL A 8 7.00 2.99 3.94
N TRP A 9 6.06 3.82 3.47
CA TRP A 9 6.34 5.24 3.26
C TRP A 9 6.74 5.94 4.57
N ILE A 10 6.04 5.63 5.67
CA ILE A 10 6.34 6.21 6.98
C ILE A 10 7.75 5.82 7.42
N ASP A 11 8.12 4.55 7.30
CA ASP A 11 9.48 4.10 7.63
C ASP A 11 10.52 4.77 6.75
N PHE A 12 10.23 4.93 5.46
CA PHE A 12 11.10 5.61 4.51
C PHE A 12 11.37 7.05 4.95
N PHE A 13 10.32 7.83 5.25
CA PHE A 13 10.48 9.23 5.66
C PHE A 13 11.12 9.40 7.04
N ARG A 14 10.96 8.42 7.92
CA ARG A 14 11.59 8.41 9.26
C ARG A 14 12.99 7.84 9.25
N ASN A 15 13.49 7.37 8.11
CA ASN A 15 14.76 6.67 8.00
C ASN A 15 14.85 5.43 8.88
N THR A 16 13.73 4.75 9.09
CA THR A 16 13.69 3.48 9.82
C THR A 16 14.24 2.38 8.91
N PRO A 17 15.30 1.65 9.29
CA PRO A 17 15.99 0.74 8.40
C PRO A 17 15.29 -0.62 8.29
N THR A 18 14.18 -0.67 7.58
CA THR A 18 13.51 -1.93 7.23
C THR A 18 13.91 -2.38 5.83
N ALA A 19 13.81 -3.68 5.56
CA ALA A 19 14.08 -4.20 4.22
C ALA A 19 13.21 -3.54 3.16
N GLN A 20 11.93 -3.28 3.49
CA GLN A 20 10.97 -2.66 2.58
C GLN A 20 11.32 -1.20 2.30
N ALA A 21 11.67 -0.42 3.34
CA ALA A 21 12.06 0.98 3.17
C ALA A 21 13.36 1.11 2.37
N GLU A 22 14.32 0.22 2.61
CA GLU A 22 15.58 0.17 1.85
C GLU A 22 15.33 -0.19 0.38
N TRP A 23 14.45 -1.16 0.13
CA TRP A 23 14.07 -1.52 -1.23
C TRP A 23 13.41 -0.33 -1.95
N LEU A 24 12.51 0.35 -1.27
CA LEU A 24 11.85 1.54 -1.81
C LEU A 24 12.86 2.62 -2.19
N ASP A 25 13.78 2.94 -1.29
CA ASP A 25 14.83 3.94 -1.53
C ASP A 25 15.68 3.59 -2.75
N ALA A 26 16.05 2.33 -2.88
CA ALA A 26 16.88 1.86 -3.98
C ALA A 26 16.17 1.89 -5.34
N HIS A 27 14.84 1.82 -5.37
CA HIS A 27 14.09 1.64 -6.62
C HIS A 27 13.22 2.84 -7.01
N LEU A 28 13.21 3.92 -6.24
CA LEU A 28 12.36 5.09 -6.53
C LEU A 28 12.60 5.70 -7.91
N GLY A 29 13.81 5.60 -8.44
CA GLY A 29 14.14 6.11 -9.77
C GLY A 29 13.93 5.12 -10.91
N ASP A 30 13.75 3.84 -10.61
CA ASP A 30 13.78 2.76 -11.61
C ASP A 30 12.42 2.15 -11.89
N GLU A 31 11.53 2.15 -10.90
CA GLU A 31 10.22 1.50 -10.98
C GLU A 31 9.09 2.52 -11.05
N GLY A 32 7.96 2.11 -11.62
CA GLY A 32 6.75 2.90 -11.59
C GLY A 32 6.00 2.71 -10.27
N PHE A 33 5.84 3.79 -9.53
CA PHE A 33 5.12 3.76 -8.25
C PHE A 33 3.80 4.53 -8.36
N VAL A 34 2.79 4.03 -7.67
CA VAL A 34 1.48 4.67 -7.58
C VAL A 34 1.14 4.93 -6.11
N VAL A 35 0.58 6.09 -5.84
CA VAL A 35 0.16 6.50 -4.49
C VAL A 35 -1.36 6.48 -4.41
N GLY A 36 -1.88 5.74 -3.45
CA GLY A 36 -3.31 5.79 -3.14
C GLY A 36 -3.68 7.02 -2.33
N ASP A 37 -4.84 7.60 -2.58
CA ASP A 37 -5.28 8.81 -1.88
C ASP A 37 -5.36 8.65 -0.36
N LEU A 38 -5.90 7.52 0.12
CA LEU A 38 -5.98 7.24 1.55
C LEU A 38 -4.59 7.02 2.16
N ILE A 39 -3.68 6.44 1.40
CA ILE A 39 -2.28 6.26 1.84
C ILE A 39 -1.60 7.62 1.95
N LEU A 40 -1.82 8.50 0.99
CA LEU A 40 -1.30 9.87 1.03
C LEU A 40 -1.76 10.58 2.31
N ALA A 41 -3.04 10.46 2.66
CA ALA A 41 -3.58 11.06 3.88
C ALA A 41 -2.91 10.50 5.13
N GLU A 42 -2.74 9.19 5.20
CA GLU A 42 -2.11 8.54 6.36
C GLU A 42 -0.66 8.94 6.53
N VAL A 43 0.08 9.02 5.44
CA VAL A 43 1.50 9.39 5.48
C VAL A 43 1.67 10.85 5.88
N LEU A 44 0.94 11.76 5.23
CA LEU A 44 1.09 13.20 5.47
C LEU A 44 0.64 13.62 6.87
N ARG A 45 -0.40 13.01 7.42
CA ARG A 45 -0.88 13.35 8.78
C ARG A 45 0.15 13.08 9.88
N GLY A 46 1.16 12.24 9.59
CA GLY A 46 2.17 11.87 10.57
C GLY A 46 3.26 12.91 10.79
N PHE A 47 3.35 13.94 9.95
CA PHE A 47 4.36 14.98 10.09
C PHE A 47 3.91 16.05 11.06
N LYS A 48 4.79 16.41 12.01
CA LYS A 48 4.49 17.43 13.02
C LYS A 48 4.86 18.83 12.56
N ASP A 49 5.86 18.96 11.68
CA ASP A 49 6.32 20.25 11.18
C ASP A 49 5.96 20.43 9.71
N ASP A 50 5.87 21.70 9.29
CA ASP A 50 5.49 22.03 7.92
C ASP A 50 6.57 21.66 6.91
N ARG A 51 7.83 21.68 7.32
CA ARG A 51 8.94 21.36 6.42
C ARG A 51 8.88 19.89 5.97
N GLY A 52 8.75 18.98 6.93
CA GLY A 52 8.63 17.55 6.62
C GLY A 52 7.38 17.24 5.83
N PHE A 53 6.25 17.82 6.22
CA PHE A 53 4.99 17.69 5.50
C PHE A 53 5.14 18.13 4.03
N ASN A 54 5.70 19.29 3.80
CA ASN A 54 5.83 19.85 2.45
C ASN A 54 6.82 19.05 1.59
N GLU A 55 7.91 18.57 2.18
CA GLU A 55 8.88 17.73 1.47
C GLU A 55 8.25 16.40 1.04
N ALA A 56 7.53 15.74 1.93
CA ALA A 56 6.84 14.48 1.63
C ALA A 56 5.75 14.71 0.59
N ARG A 57 4.95 15.76 0.73
CA ARG A 57 3.92 16.12 -0.23
C ARG A 57 4.49 16.33 -1.62
N ARG A 58 5.64 17.00 -1.71
CA ARG A 58 6.32 17.27 -3.00
C ARG A 58 6.83 15.98 -3.64
N LEU A 59 7.46 15.11 -2.87
CA LEU A 59 7.96 13.83 -3.38
C LEU A 59 6.80 12.96 -3.87
N LEU A 60 5.79 12.75 -3.02
CA LEU A 60 4.65 11.91 -3.36
C LEU A 60 3.81 12.50 -4.50
N GLY A 61 3.77 13.84 -4.60
CA GLY A 61 3.04 14.52 -5.67
C GLY A 61 3.62 14.31 -7.06
N ARG A 62 4.87 13.87 -7.18
CA ARG A 62 5.52 13.56 -8.46
C ARG A 62 5.18 12.17 -8.99
N LEU A 63 4.63 11.32 -8.16
CA LEU A 63 4.28 9.95 -8.52
C LEU A 63 2.88 9.89 -9.13
N GLU A 64 2.54 8.77 -9.74
CA GLU A 64 1.18 8.51 -10.19
C GLU A 64 0.26 8.36 -8.98
N HIS A 65 -0.99 8.78 -9.12
CA HIS A 65 -1.99 8.73 -8.06
C HIS A 65 -3.20 7.91 -8.47
N VAL A 66 -3.82 7.23 -7.52
CA VAL A 66 -5.02 6.45 -7.75
C VAL A 66 -6.00 6.68 -6.59
N THR A 67 -7.28 6.76 -6.91
CA THR A 67 -8.34 6.70 -5.92
C THR A 67 -8.47 5.25 -5.46
N LEU A 68 -8.19 4.98 -4.17
CA LEU A 68 -8.14 3.61 -3.68
C LEU A 68 -9.48 2.92 -3.69
N CYS A 69 -10.54 3.59 -3.27
CA CYS A 69 -11.85 2.97 -3.15
C CYS A 69 -12.79 3.41 -4.28
N GLY A 70 -13.82 4.11 -3.98
CA GLY A 70 -14.91 4.36 -4.90
C GLY A 70 -15.96 3.25 -4.83
N LYS A 71 -17.12 3.50 -5.44
CA LYS A 71 -18.27 2.62 -5.30
C LYS A 71 -18.02 1.19 -5.82
N ASP A 72 -17.48 1.09 -7.03
CA ASP A 72 -17.31 -0.22 -7.66
C ASP A 72 -16.25 -1.06 -6.93
N LEU A 73 -15.16 -0.42 -6.53
CA LEU A 73 -14.12 -1.12 -5.79
C LEU A 73 -14.61 -1.51 -4.40
N ALA A 74 -15.45 -0.69 -3.77
CA ALA A 74 -16.03 -1.02 -2.47
C ALA A 74 -16.81 -2.32 -2.52
N VAL A 75 -17.56 -2.56 -3.60
CA VAL A 75 -18.29 -3.81 -3.79
C VAL A 75 -17.32 -4.99 -3.96
N GLU A 76 -16.28 -4.82 -4.78
CA GLU A 76 -15.27 -5.87 -4.96
C GLU A 76 -14.50 -6.17 -3.67
N ALA A 77 -14.19 -5.13 -2.88
CA ALA A 77 -13.55 -5.31 -1.58
C ALA A 77 -14.44 -6.15 -0.64
N ALA A 78 -15.72 -5.87 -0.61
CA ALA A 78 -16.67 -6.65 0.18
C ALA A 78 -16.73 -8.10 -0.28
N ARG A 79 -16.71 -8.35 -1.59
CA ARG A 79 -16.67 -9.71 -2.14
C ARG A 79 -15.39 -10.44 -1.73
N ASN A 80 -14.26 -9.79 -1.79
CA ASN A 80 -12.98 -10.36 -1.40
C ASN A 80 -12.94 -10.69 0.09
N PHE A 81 -13.44 -9.80 0.93
CA PHE A 81 -13.56 -10.05 2.36
C PHE A 81 -14.39 -11.31 2.65
N ARG A 82 -15.55 -11.44 2.00
CA ARG A 82 -16.42 -12.59 2.17
C ARG A 82 -15.74 -13.88 1.69
N ARG A 83 -15.01 -13.80 0.58
CA ARG A 83 -14.27 -14.94 0.04
C ARG A 83 -13.20 -15.42 1.01
N LEU A 84 -12.43 -14.50 1.57
CA LEU A 84 -11.39 -14.83 2.55
C LEU A 84 -12.00 -15.43 3.83
N ARG A 85 -13.11 -14.88 4.30
CA ARG A 85 -13.82 -15.42 5.45
C ARG A 85 -14.28 -16.85 5.20
N SER A 86 -14.77 -17.15 4.00
CA SER A 86 -15.18 -18.51 3.63
C SER A 86 -14.00 -19.49 3.57
N CYS A 87 -12.78 -18.99 3.37
CA CYS A 87 -11.55 -19.79 3.42
C CYS A 87 -11.00 -19.93 4.84
N GLY A 88 -11.69 -19.39 5.85
CA GLY A 88 -11.23 -19.43 7.24
C GLY A 88 -10.19 -18.36 7.58
N ALA A 89 -9.92 -17.44 6.67
CA ALA A 89 -8.96 -16.37 6.92
C ALA A 89 -9.61 -15.22 7.70
N THR A 90 -8.86 -14.67 8.66
CA THR A 90 -9.27 -13.49 9.42
C THR A 90 -8.61 -12.25 8.83
N VAL A 91 -9.42 -11.28 8.42
CA VAL A 91 -8.93 -9.98 7.94
C VAL A 91 -9.50 -8.90 8.85
N ARG A 92 -8.62 -8.08 9.42
CA ARG A 92 -8.99 -7.14 10.48
C ARG A 92 -9.39 -5.76 9.99
N GLY A 93 -8.74 -5.26 8.91
CA GLY A 93 -8.89 -3.87 8.50
C GLY A 93 -9.57 -3.72 7.16
N THR A 94 -10.60 -2.86 7.10
CA THR A 94 -11.26 -2.54 5.83
C THR A 94 -10.30 -1.87 4.85
N ILE A 95 -9.41 -1.01 5.33
CA ILE A 95 -8.45 -0.30 4.47
C ILE A 95 -7.49 -1.30 3.80
N ASP A 96 -7.01 -2.31 4.52
CA ASP A 96 -6.13 -3.32 3.94
C ASP A 96 -6.85 -4.12 2.84
N VAL A 97 -8.13 -4.42 3.04
CA VAL A 97 -8.95 -5.09 2.02
C VAL A 97 -9.07 -4.21 0.77
N VAL A 98 -9.29 -2.92 0.96
CA VAL A 98 -9.39 -1.94 -0.14
C VAL A 98 -8.07 -1.85 -0.90
N ILE A 99 -6.96 -1.73 -0.20
CA ILE A 99 -5.61 -1.65 -0.80
C ILE A 99 -5.33 -2.91 -1.63
N ALA A 100 -5.52 -4.08 -1.05
CA ALA A 100 -5.29 -5.34 -1.74
C ALA A 100 -6.22 -5.50 -2.95
N THR A 101 -7.49 -5.13 -2.82
CA THR A 101 -8.46 -5.20 -3.90
C THR A 101 -8.09 -4.27 -5.05
N ARG A 102 -7.64 -3.05 -4.74
CA ARG A 102 -7.17 -2.12 -5.77
C ARG A 102 -6.00 -2.72 -6.55
N CYS A 103 -5.06 -3.33 -5.87
CA CYS A 103 -3.93 -4.00 -6.50
C CYS A 103 -4.40 -5.15 -7.41
N LEU A 104 -5.34 -5.95 -6.95
CA LEU A 104 -5.88 -7.07 -7.74
C LEU A 104 -6.62 -6.59 -8.99
N VAL A 105 -7.43 -5.55 -8.86
CA VAL A 105 -8.23 -5.01 -9.97
C VAL A 105 -7.35 -4.33 -11.01
N ASP A 106 -6.38 -3.52 -10.58
CA ASP A 106 -5.54 -2.72 -11.48
C ASP A 106 -4.23 -3.42 -11.87
N GLY A 107 -3.95 -4.58 -11.34
CA GLY A 107 -2.73 -5.33 -11.65
C GLY A 107 -1.46 -4.76 -11.02
N PHE A 108 -1.58 -4.05 -9.92
CA PHE A 108 -0.42 -3.52 -9.18
C PHE A 108 0.21 -4.61 -8.33
N ARG A 109 1.52 -4.54 -8.16
CA ARG A 109 2.21 -5.26 -7.08
C ARG A 109 2.22 -4.40 -5.84
N LEU A 110 2.18 -5.02 -4.67
CA LEU A 110 2.12 -4.32 -3.38
C LEU A 110 3.45 -4.43 -2.64
N LEU A 111 3.99 -3.29 -2.21
CA LEU A 111 5.11 -3.23 -1.28
C LEU A 111 4.57 -2.94 0.11
N HIS A 112 4.75 -3.88 1.03
CA HIS A 112 4.22 -3.77 2.39
C HIS A 112 5.10 -4.49 3.39
N SER A 113 4.85 -4.22 4.68
CA SER A 113 5.49 -4.91 5.80
C SER A 113 4.46 -5.45 6.79
N ASN A 114 3.25 -5.76 6.31
CA ASN A 114 2.12 -6.14 7.15
C ASN A 114 1.62 -7.54 6.77
N ARG A 115 1.64 -8.47 7.74
CA ARG A 115 1.17 -9.85 7.57
C ARG A 115 -0.32 -9.95 7.27
N ASP A 116 -1.10 -8.92 7.54
CA ASP A 116 -2.53 -8.90 7.23
C ASP A 116 -2.80 -9.02 5.73
N PHE A 117 -1.79 -8.79 4.88
CA PHE A 117 -1.89 -9.02 3.43
C PHE A 117 -1.64 -10.48 3.02
N ASP A 118 -1.10 -11.32 3.88
CA ASP A 118 -0.77 -12.70 3.54
C ASP A 118 -1.98 -13.51 3.03
N PRO A 119 -3.18 -13.40 3.62
CA PRO A 119 -4.35 -14.13 3.09
C PRO A 119 -4.70 -13.75 1.64
N PHE A 120 -4.46 -12.51 1.25
CA PHE A 120 -4.71 -12.06 -0.13
C PHE A 120 -3.72 -12.68 -1.11
N VAL A 121 -2.47 -12.84 -0.69
CA VAL A 121 -1.45 -13.53 -1.49
C VAL A 121 -1.82 -14.99 -1.63
N GLU A 122 -2.13 -15.65 -0.53
CA GLU A 122 -2.37 -17.08 -0.47
C GLU A 122 -3.66 -17.48 -1.23
N HIS A 123 -4.75 -16.75 -1.05
CA HIS A 123 -6.06 -17.14 -1.54
C HIS A 123 -6.53 -16.38 -2.78
N LEU A 124 -6.04 -15.17 -3.03
CA LEU A 124 -6.55 -14.32 -4.10
C LEU A 124 -5.51 -13.95 -5.15
N GLY A 125 -4.27 -14.40 -5.00
CA GLY A 125 -3.23 -14.17 -5.98
C GLY A 125 -2.65 -12.76 -5.97
N LEU A 126 -2.74 -12.03 -4.85
CA LEU A 126 -2.08 -10.74 -4.71
C LEU A 126 -0.58 -10.90 -4.93
N ARG A 127 -0.01 -10.05 -5.78
CA ARG A 127 1.43 -10.05 -6.02
C ARG A 127 2.10 -8.99 -5.14
N THR A 128 3.16 -9.39 -4.46
CA THR A 128 3.92 -8.51 -3.57
C THR A 128 5.37 -8.44 -4.00
N ILE A 129 6.07 -7.42 -3.48
CA ILE A 129 7.49 -7.26 -3.72
C ILE A 129 8.26 -8.09 -2.70
N ASP A 130 9.17 -8.93 -3.18
CA ASP A 130 10.10 -9.67 -2.33
C ASP A 130 11.31 -8.78 -2.06
N CYS A 131 11.50 -8.41 -0.81
CA CYS A 131 12.63 -7.57 -0.38
C CYS A 131 13.81 -8.38 0.15
N GLY A 132 13.76 -9.70 0.05
CA GLY A 132 14.82 -10.57 0.51
C GLY A 132 14.97 -10.68 2.03
N ALA A 133 13.93 -10.32 2.75
CA ALA A 133 13.93 -10.32 4.22
C ALA A 133 13.30 -11.57 4.79
#